data_4de1720ba5a17d2027036137e210a1e2
#
_entry.id   4de1720ba5a17d2027036137e210a1e2
#
_cell.length_a   1.000
_cell.length_b   1.000
_cell.length_c   1.000
_cell.angle_alpha   90.00
_cell.angle_beta   90.00
_cell.angle_gamma   90.00
#
_symmetry.space_group_name_H-M   'P 1'
#
loop_
_entity.id
_entity.type
_entity.pdbx_description
1 polymer ?
#
loop_
_entity_poly.entity_id
_entity_poly.type
_entity_poly.pdbx_seq_one_letter_code
_entity_poly.pdbx_strand_id
1 'polypeptide(L)'
;GGLGTYAVVASDSADKTSTLVAQATLEPLRDVTEPAAASVQQIDGREVLYVQASGLPATDGFYEVWLLAPDSSNMISVGMLDASEGGKFPLPAGIDLATFPIVDISLEQFDGDVTHSADSILRGTLAV
;
A
#
# COMPACT_ATOMS: atom_id res chain seq x y z
N GLY A 1 1.43 -4.59 -22.73
CA GLY A 1 1.52 -4.29 -21.84
C GLY A 1 0.65 -3.13 -21.68
N GLY A 2 -0.55 -3.33 -21.76
CA GLY A 2 -1.42 -2.24 -21.75
C GLY A 2 -1.30 -1.34 -20.59
N LEU A 3 -0.60 -1.77 -19.58
CA LEU A 3 -0.46 -0.93 -18.49
C LEU A 3 0.69 -0.05 -18.55
N GLY A 4 1.51 -0.23 -19.40
CA GLY A 4 2.66 0.47 -19.40
C GLY A 4 2.50 1.71 -18.71
N THR A 5 2.25 2.58 -19.40
CA THR A 5 2.28 3.88 -18.89
C THR A 5 1.12 4.59 -19.42
N TYR A 6 0.33 5.07 -18.55
CA TYR A 6 -0.45 6.21 -18.97
C TYR A 6 -0.20 7.31 -17.95
N ALA A 7 -0.18 8.53 -18.41
CA ALA A 7 0.08 9.67 -17.56
C ALA A 7 -1.23 10.23 -17.06
N VAL A 8 -1.27 10.51 -15.77
CA VAL A 8 -2.40 11.18 -15.16
C VAL A 8 -1.94 12.54 -14.71
N VAL A 9 -2.65 13.57 -15.10
CA VAL A 9 -2.30 14.92 -14.72
C VAL A 9 -3.08 15.31 -13.48
N ALA A 10 -2.35 15.76 -12.47
CA ALA A 10 -2.96 16.21 -11.23
C ALA A 10 -3.69 17.54 -11.48
N SER A 11 -4.92 17.62 -11.04
CA SER A 11 -5.77 18.74 -11.41
C SER A 11 -5.36 20.07 -10.81
N ASP A 12 -4.83 20.06 -9.59
CA ASP A 12 -4.46 21.28 -8.90
C ASP A 12 -2.98 21.59 -8.99
N SER A 13 -2.23 20.71 -9.58
CA SER A 13 -0.81 20.85 -9.78
C SER A 13 -0.53 20.58 -11.21
N ALA A 14 -0.99 21.45 -12.04
CA ALA A 14 -1.11 21.20 -13.46
C ALA A 14 0.15 20.68 -14.13
N ASP A 15 1.29 20.91 -13.54
CA ASP A 15 2.55 20.50 -14.14
C ASP A 15 3.01 19.13 -13.72
N LYS A 16 2.30 18.49 -12.77
CA LYS A 16 2.72 17.19 -12.28
C LYS A 16 1.96 16.08 -12.95
N THR A 17 2.70 15.13 -13.49
CA THR A 17 2.12 13.93 -14.06
C THR A 17 2.59 12.75 -13.23
N SER A 18 1.74 11.73 -13.14
CA SER A 18 2.09 10.49 -12.52
C SER A 18 2.03 9.37 -13.55
N THR A 19 2.92 8.41 -13.38
CA THR A 19 3.00 7.23 -14.23
C THR A 19 2.73 6.01 -13.37
N LEU A 20 1.79 5.18 -13.78
CA LEU A 20 1.49 3.95 -13.07
C LEU A 20 2.64 2.96 -13.26
N VAL A 21 3.21 2.49 -12.15
CA VAL A 21 4.34 1.58 -12.15
C VAL A 21 3.88 0.15 -11.83
N ALA A 22 2.98 0.00 -10.86
CA ALA A 22 2.51 -1.31 -10.43
C ALA A 22 1.16 -1.16 -9.75
N GLN A 23 0.39 -2.23 -9.71
CA GLN A 23 -0.89 -2.21 -9.01
C GLN A 23 -1.22 -3.59 -8.46
N ALA A 24 -2.10 -3.62 -7.47
CA ALA A 24 -2.55 -4.85 -6.84
C ALA A 24 -3.99 -4.70 -6.36
N THR A 25 -4.71 -5.81 -6.39
CA THR A 25 -5.94 -5.96 -5.63
C THR A 25 -5.55 -6.64 -4.32
N LEU A 26 -5.96 -6.05 -3.21
CA LEU A 26 -5.69 -6.62 -1.90
C LEU A 26 -6.91 -7.41 -1.47
N GLU A 27 -6.72 -8.72 -1.30
CA GLU A 27 -7.82 -9.61 -0.96
C GLU A 27 -8.02 -9.67 0.53
N PRO A 28 -9.28 -9.73 0.99
CA PRO A 28 -9.56 -9.87 2.41
C PRO A 28 -9.04 -11.19 2.97
N LEU A 29 -8.37 -11.12 4.11
CA LEU A 29 -7.93 -12.29 4.84
C LEU A 29 -8.87 -12.60 6.00
N ARG A 30 -9.35 -11.55 6.67
CA ARG A 30 -10.31 -11.70 7.76
C ARG A 30 -10.89 -10.33 8.11
N ASP A 31 -12.05 -10.33 8.77
CA ASP A 31 -12.70 -9.15 9.36
C ASP A 31 -13.09 -8.06 8.35
N VAL A 32 -12.75 -8.24 7.10
CA VAL A 32 -13.08 -7.32 6.01
C VAL A 32 -13.69 -8.14 4.90
N THR A 33 -14.71 -7.62 4.26
CA THR A 33 -15.39 -8.35 3.18
C THR A 33 -15.09 -7.78 1.81
N GLU A 34 -14.59 -6.56 1.73
CA GLU A 34 -14.33 -5.91 0.46
C GLU A 34 -12.85 -5.88 0.15
N PRO A 35 -12.45 -6.19 -1.09
CA PRO A 35 -11.07 -6.01 -1.52
C PRO A 35 -10.68 -4.55 -1.46
N ALA A 36 -9.39 -4.31 -1.28
CA ALA A 36 -8.82 -2.99 -1.39
C ALA A 36 -7.95 -2.89 -2.63
N ALA A 37 -7.55 -1.70 -2.97
CA ALA A 37 -6.70 -1.44 -4.13
C ALA A 37 -5.41 -0.77 -3.69
N ALA A 38 -4.32 -1.17 -4.33
CA ALA A 38 -3.03 -0.52 -4.14
C ALA A 38 -2.41 -0.23 -5.50
N SER A 39 -1.74 0.90 -5.61
CA SER A 39 -1.00 1.22 -6.82
C SER A 39 0.28 1.96 -6.44
N VAL A 40 1.32 1.77 -7.24
CA VAL A 40 2.54 2.55 -7.14
C VAL A 40 2.62 3.44 -8.36
N GLN A 41 2.79 4.72 -8.13
CA GLN A 41 2.92 5.70 -9.19
C GLN A 41 4.23 6.43 -9.03
N GLN A 42 4.82 6.82 -10.15
CA GLN A 42 6.03 7.61 -10.15
C GLN A 42 5.68 9.05 -10.45
N ILE A 43 6.07 9.94 -9.56
CA ILE A 43 5.81 11.38 -9.66
C ILE A 43 7.15 12.08 -9.44
N ASP A 44 7.60 12.83 -10.44
CA ASP A 44 8.88 13.55 -10.37
C ASP A 44 10.04 12.63 -9.99
N GLY A 45 10.05 11.41 -10.56
CA GLY A 45 11.11 10.44 -10.28
C GLY A 45 11.01 9.74 -8.93
N ARG A 46 9.96 9.99 -8.18
CA ARG A 46 9.75 9.39 -6.86
C ARG A 46 8.56 8.47 -6.90
N GLU A 47 8.68 7.32 -6.26
CA GLU A 47 7.59 6.37 -6.20
C GLU A 47 6.71 6.62 -4.99
N VAL A 48 5.41 6.54 -5.19
CA VAL A 48 4.41 6.74 -4.15
C VAL A 48 3.44 5.57 -4.19
N LEU A 49 3.22 4.95 -3.04
CA LEU A 49 2.23 3.89 -2.90
C LEU A 49 0.91 4.52 -2.48
N TYR A 50 -0.14 4.23 -3.24
CA TYR A 50 -1.50 4.63 -2.90
C TYR A 50 -2.28 3.41 -2.48
N VAL A 51 -2.99 3.51 -1.38
CA VAL A 51 -3.84 2.43 -0.88
C VAL A 51 -5.23 2.99 -0.67
N GLN A 52 -6.23 2.31 -1.23
CA GLN A 52 -7.64 2.64 -1.01
C GLN A 52 -8.35 1.41 -0.47
N ALA A 53 -8.92 1.55 0.71
CA ALA A 53 -9.66 0.50 1.37
C ALA A 53 -10.95 1.08 1.93
N SER A 54 -11.99 0.29 1.91
CA SER A 54 -13.27 0.67 2.50
C SER A 54 -13.77 -0.46 3.39
N GLY A 55 -14.67 -0.12 4.30
CA GLY A 55 -15.24 -1.15 5.17
C GLY A 55 -14.29 -1.66 6.23
N LEU A 56 -13.23 -0.92 6.55
CA LEU A 56 -12.33 -1.33 7.63
C LEU A 56 -13.06 -1.15 8.96
N PRO A 57 -13.07 -2.19 9.82
CA PRO A 57 -13.74 -2.09 11.09
C PRO A 57 -13.13 -1.02 11.99
N ALA A 58 -13.97 -0.43 12.83
CA ALA A 58 -13.47 0.45 13.88
C ALA A 58 -12.61 -0.37 14.84
N THR A 59 -11.54 0.23 15.34
CA THR A 59 -10.60 -0.46 16.21
C THR A 59 -10.03 0.52 17.22
N ASP A 60 -9.59 0.00 18.37
CA ASP A 60 -8.85 0.79 19.35
C ASP A 60 -7.39 0.94 18.95
N GLY A 61 -6.94 0.18 17.98
CA GLY A 61 -5.59 0.27 17.43
C GLY A 61 -5.57 1.10 16.16
N PHE A 62 -4.73 0.68 15.23
CA PHE A 62 -4.61 1.35 13.95
C PHE A 62 -4.27 0.32 12.86
N TYR A 63 -4.45 0.72 11.62
CA TYR A 63 -4.08 -0.12 10.48
C TYR A 63 -2.74 0.36 9.95
N GLU A 64 -1.88 -0.59 9.60
CA GLU A 64 -0.53 -0.28 9.09
C GLU A 64 -0.32 -0.97 7.76
N VAL A 65 0.35 -0.25 6.85
CA VAL A 65 0.68 -0.75 5.51
C VAL A 65 2.14 -1.20 5.51
N TRP A 66 2.37 -2.37 4.94
CA TRP A 66 3.69 -2.98 4.85
C TRP A 66 3.98 -3.42 3.42
N LEU A 67 5.26 -3.50 3.10
CA LEU A 67 5.73 -4.22 1.92
C LEU A 67 6.50 -5.44 2.38
N LEU A 68 6.16 -6.59 1.84
CA LEU A 68 6.70 -7.87 2.26
C LEU A 68 7.42 -8.56 1.12
N ALA A 69 8.49 -9.29 1.46
CA ALA A 69 9.08 -10.27 0.58
C ALA A 69 8.13 -11.46 0.39
N PRO A 70 8.25 -12.22 -0.70
CA PRO A 70 7.28 -13.30 -1.00
C PRO A 70 7.15 -14.35 0.10
N ASP A 71 8.22 -14.62 0.85
CA ASP A 71 8.18 -15.59 1.94
C ASP A 71 7.81 -14.95 3.28
N SER A 72 7.49 -13.66 3.27
CA SER A 72 7.17 -12.86 4.45
C SER A 72 8.30 -12.81 5.48
N SER A 73 9.52 -13.17 5.10
CA SER A 73 10.66 -13.15 6.03
C SER A 73 11.16 -11.74 6.27
N ASN A 74 11.02 -10.87 5.30
CA ASN A 74 11.43 -9.48 5.41
C ASN A 74 10.24 -8.58 5.17
N MET A 75 10.09 -7.57 6.00
CA MET A 75 8.96 -6.65 5.98
C MET A 75 9.45 -5.23 6.15
N ILE A 76 8.87 -4.33 5.40
CA ILE A 76 9.16 -2.90 5.51
C ILE A 76 7.85 -2.20 5.88
N SER A 77 7.85 -1.50 7.00
CA SER A 77 6.70 -0.68 7.37
C SER A 77 6.67 0.56 6.47
N VAL A 78 5.51 0.82 5.90
CA VAL A 78 5.31 1.96 5.01
C VAL A 78 4.66 3.11 5.75
N GLY A 79 3.67 2.81 6.59
CA GLY A 79 3.01 3.85 7.37
C GLY A 79 1.63 3.44 7.85
N MET A 80 1.00 4.35 8.57
CA MET A 80 -0.35 4.16 9.12
C MET A 80 -1.38 4.50 8.06
N LEU A 81 -2.43 3.68 8.01
CA LEU A 81 -3.51 3.86 7.05
C LEU A 81 -4.71 4.49 7.76
N ASP A 82 -5.21 5.57 7.18
CA ASP A 82 -6.46 6.17 7.64
C ASP A 82 -7.63 5.31 7.14
N ALA A 83 -8.42 4.80 8.05
CA ALA A 83 -9.51 3.89 7.71
C ALA A 83 -10.60 4.56 6.87
N SER A 84 -10.70 5.88 6.91
CA SER A 84 -11.75 6.61 6.19
C SER A 84 -11.28 7.20 4.87
N GLU A 85 -9.98 7.50 4.75
CA GLU A 85 -9.46 8.21 3.58
C GLU A 85 -8.49 7.42 2.74
N GLY A 86 -8.03 6.27 3.25
CA GLY A 86 -6.96 5.54 2.59
C GLY A 86 -5.60 6.14 2.90
N GLY A 87 -4.62 5.87 2.05
CA GLY A 87 -3.28 6.30 2.31
C GLY A 87 -2.48 6.62 1.07
N LYS A 88 -1.54 7.53 1.25
CA LYS A 88 -0.58 7.93 0.25
C LYS A 88 0.79 7.92 0.92
N PHE A 89 1.67 7.06 0.45
CA PHE A 89 2.93 6.77 1.13
C PHE A 89 4.10 6.96 0.17
N PRO A 90 4.86 8.04 0.28
CA PRO A 90 6.10 8.14 -0.47
C PRO A 90 7.04 7.02 -0.09
N LEU A 91 7.58 6.34 -1.09
CA LEU A 91 8.50 5.23 -0.84
C LEU A 91 9.94 5.73 -0.82
N PRO A 92 10.79 5.12 0.01
CA PRO A 92 12.19 5.51 0.03
C PRO A 92 12.86 5.22 -1.31
N ALA A 93 13.79 6.07 -1.68
CA ALA A 93 14.61 5.82 -2.85
C ALA A 93 15.37 4.51 -2.66
N GLY A 94 15.42 3.71 -3.70
CA GLY A 94 16.14 2.45 -3.64
C GLY A 94 15.33 1.26 -3.19
N ILE A 95 14.06 1.44 -2.84
CA ILE A 95 13.22 0.29 -2.54
C ILE A 95 13.02 -0.51 -3.82
N ASP A 96 13.14 -1.82 -3.70
CA ASP A 96 12.99 -2.73 -4.83
C ASP A 96 11.67 -3.46 -4.73
N LEU A 97 10.72 -3.08 -5.57
CA LEU A 97 9.39 -3.69 -5.58
C LEU A 97 9.40 -5.13 -6.08
N ALA A 98 10.45 -5.54 -6.80
CA ALA A 98 10.59 -6.93 -7.18
C ALA A 98 10.99 -7.80 -5.99
N THR A 99 11.72 -7.23 -5.04
CA THR A 99 12.09 -7.94 -3.80
C THR A 99 10.98 -7.89 -2.77
N PHE A 100 10.22 -6.80 -2.73
CA PHE A 100 9.13 -6.59 -1.78
C PHE A 100 7.82 -6.32 -2.53
N PRO A 101 7.27 -7.33 -3.22
CA PRO A 101 6.12 -7.09 -4.11
C PRO A 101 4.77 -7.18 -3.41
N ILE A 102 4.72 -7.61 -2.15
CA ILE A 102 3.45 -7.86 -1.47
C ILE A 102 3.08 -6.66 -0.64
N VAL A 103 1.88 -6.13 -0.85
CA VAL A 103 1.29 -5.10 0.00
C VAL A 103 0.43 -5.78 1.03
N ASP A 104 0.64 -5.46 2.29
CA ASP A 104 -0.07 -6.06 3.41
C ASP A 104 -0.61 -4.95 4.29
N ILE A 105 -1.84 -5.12 4.75
CA ILE A 105 -2.45 -4.23 5.73
C ILE A 105 -2.73 -5.04 6.97
N SER A 106 -2.19 -4.60 8.10
CA SER A 106 -2.36 -5.27 9.38
C SER A 106 -3.05 -4.38 10.39
N LEU A 107 -3.68 -5.02 11.38
CA LEU A 107 -4.22 -4.34 12.54
C LEU A 107 -3.16 -4.37 13.64
N GLU A 108 -2.80 -3.19 14.12
CA GLU A 108 -1.76 -3.02 15.13
C GLU A 108 -2.34 -2.37 16.37
N GLN A 109 -1.71 -2.60 17.51
CA GLN A 109 -2.12 -2.01 18.77
C GLN A 109 -1.18 -0.89 19.17
N PHE A 110 -1.70 0.09 19.92
CA PHE A 110 -0.88 1.18 20.44
C PHE A 110 -0.17 0.71 21.72
N ASP A 111 0.76 -0.24 21.58
CA ASP A 111 1.47 -0.84 22.72
C ASP A 111 2.97 -0.58 22.68
N GLY A 112 3.42 0.21 21.73
CA GLY A 112 4.85 0.52 21.61
C GLY A 112 5.68 -0.56 20.90
N ASP A 113 5.04 -1.66 20.50
CA ASP A 113 5.72 -2.72 19.77
C ASP A 113 5.64 -2.40 18.28
N VAL A 114 6.79 -2.14 17.67
CA VAL A 114 6.85 -1.73 16.25
C VAL A 114 6.90 -2.92 15.29
N THR A 115 6.95 -4.14 15.78
CA THR A 115 6.97 -5.31 14.91
C THR A 115 5.57 -5.58 14.36
N HIS A 116 5.53 -6.24 13.20
CA HIS A 116 4.26 -6.63 12.58
C HIS A 116 3.52 -7.58 13.53
N SER A 117 2.25 -7.30 13.78
CA SER A 117 1.45 -8.08 14.72
C SER A 117 1.11 -9.49 14.24
N ALA A 118 1.35 -9.77 12.96
CA ALA A 118 0.88 -10.97 12.27
C ALA A 118 -0.65 -10.98 12.09
N ASP A 119 -1.31 -9.86 12.35
CA ASP A 119 -2.74 -9.74 12.23
C ASP A 119 -3.09 -9.04 10.91
N SER A 120 -2.76 -9.69 9.81
CA SER A 120 -3.01 -9.16 8.48
C SER A 120 -4.47 -9.33 8.11
N ILE A 121 -5.07 -8.27 7.56
CA ILE A 121 -6.47 -8.28 7.16
C ILE A 121 -6.65 -8.19 5.65
N LEU A 122 -5.69 -7.65 4.94
CA LEU A 122 -5.72 -7.53 3.48
C LEU A 122 -4.32 -7.74 2.93
N ARG A 123 -4.22 -8.40 1.79
CA ARG A 123 -2.92 -8.67 1.17
C ARG A 123 -3.06 -8.88 -0.32
N GLY A 124 -2.10 -8.39 -1.08
CA GLY A 124 -2.04 -8.62 -2.52
C GLY A 124 -0.65 -8.39 -3.07
N THR A 125 -0.40 -8.91 -4.27
CA THR A 125 0.91 -8.82 -4.90
C THR A 125 0.88 -7.78 -6.02
N LEU A 126 1.82 -6.85 -5.98
CA LEU A 126 1.95 -5.83 -7.01
C LEU A 126 2.36 -6.48 -8.34
N ALA A 127 1.64 -6.12 -9.38
CA ALA A 127 1.96 -6.53 -10.75
C ALA A 127 2.41 -5.31 -11.53
N VAL A 128 3.51 -5.47 -12.22
CA VAL A 128 4.12 -4.40 -13.00
C VAL A 128 3.63 -4.45 -14.43
#